data_179f5e0e8c64f9f611ec0dc0db3b777c
#
_entry.id   179f5e0e8c64f9f611ec0dc0db3b777c
#
_cell.length_a   1.000
_cell.length_b   1.000
_cell.length_c   1.000
_cell.angle_alpha   90.00
_cell.angle_beta   90.00
_cell.angle_gamma   90.00
#
_symmetry.space_group_name_H-M   'P 1'
#
loop_
_entity.id
_entity.type
_entity.pdbx_description
1 polymer ?
#
loop_
_entity_poly.entity_id
_entity_poly.type
_entity_poly.pdbx_seq_one_letter_code
_entity_poly.pdbx_strand_id
1 'polypeptide(L)'
;MRRKFIFSILFLLTALADAQNSLPVQFTQAPSRNTQIGIFVKNATTYASLADLAHVFNLQATTKSEANKLELRSDEYTLKVTANNPYVVIVDKKDNANLLQLPVNVVYAVNSFFVPLDAFIPILKNVLSEEIVFDGRKIVVGLAALKSSFDVTGIGFEEKSNGFLIRIRCSKKLSDYECWPKQIGDDTWLYITLANARADVNSIRSMKTSGIVRQILAFQYPTSVQITLRLKGLINNAEPMIAENGTDILIAIQMPTQEQAAARKARHYERELQHQRDKWKLDVVVIDAGHGGDDPGAIGVTKTREKDITLAIALKLGKLIEKSLPDVQVVYTRKTDNFVELYRRGQIANQHEGKLFISIHCNSMPRKKSAETGFEIYLLRPGKTENAVHIAERENEVVKLEQGYEKHYQQLTEENFILLTMAQSAYVKYSEQFAEILQSEMGKHLEIPNNGVKQAGFYVLVGASMPNVLVETAFLSNKHDEKILKSAKGQQRIAEAIFNGVKRYKQEYEKSLKEGQASGTE
;
A
#
# COMPACT_ATOMS: atom_id res chain seq x y z
N MET A 1 7.72 52.42 7.40
CA MET A 1 8.37 51.30 8.07
C MET A 1 8.09 50.01 7.30
N ARG A 2 8.89 49.75 6.25
CA ARG A 2 8.90 48.51 5.49
C ARG A 2 10.36 48.07 5.46
N ARG A 3 10.70 46.99 6.15
CA ARG A 3 11.92 46.18 5.95
C ARG A 3 11.94 45.09 7.00
N LYS A 4 11.91 43.85 6.59
CA LYS A 4 12.40 42.61 7.19
C LYS A 4 11.40 41.46 7.00
N PHE A 5 11.46 40.80 5.88
CA PHE A 5 11.11 39.36 5.71
C PHE A 5 11.63 38.88 4.34
N ILE A 6 12.95 38.91 4.16
CA ILE A 6 13.64 38.24 3.06
C ILE A 6 15.00 37.82 3.63
N PHE A 7 15.00 36.79 4.50
CA PHE A 7 16.23 36.12 4.90
C PHE A 7 15.88 34.77 5.58
N SER A 8 15.32 33.84 4.86
CA SER A 8 15.19 32.45 5.35
C SER A 8 15.05 31.41 4.24
N ILE A 9 15.23 31.75 2.97
CA ILE A 9 15.19 30.77 1.86
C ILE A 9 16.58 30.56 1.24
N LEU A 10 17.60 31.26 1.71
CA LEU A 10 18.95 31.18 1.11
C LEU A 10 19.91 30.24 1.87
N PHE A 11 19.48 29.51 2.90
CA PHE A 11 20.35 28.63 3.69
C PHE A 11 20.17 27.12 3.41
N LEU A 12 19.29 26.73 2.48
CA LEU A 12 19.14 25.31 2.08
C LEU A 12 19.77 24.98 0.74
N LEU A 13 20.36 25.95 0.05
CA LEU A 13 21.01 25.75 -1.27
C LEU A 13 22.54 25.75 -1.22
N THR A 14 23.16 25.98 -0.06
CA THR A 14 24.62 26.01 0.07
C THR A 14 25.25 24.71 0.58
N ALA A 15 24.48 23.66 0.85
CA ALA A 15 25.02 22.35 1.27
C ALA A 15 25.22 21.36 0.09
N LEU A 16 25.01 21.78 -1.17
CA LEU A 16 25.20 20.93 -2.36
C LEU A 16 26.29 21.48 -3.32
N ALA A 17 27.09 22.44 -2.87
CA ALA A 17 28.18 22.99 -3.64
C ALA A 17 29.56 22.47 -3.16
N ASP A 18 29.62 21.24 -2.64
CA ASP A 18 30.90 20.55 -2.45
C ASP A 18 31.16 19.64 -3.64
N ALA A 19 32.05 20.14 -4.51
CA ALA A 19 32.88 19.45 -5.47
C ALA A 19 32.21 18.22 -6.13
N GLN A 20 31.66 18.41 -7.31
CA GLN A 20 31.44 17.32 -8.27
C GLN A 20 32.83 16.72 -8.56
N ASN A 21 33.28 15.79 -7.69
CA ASN A 21 34.51 15.06 -7.88
C ASN A 21 34.29 14.10 -9.04
N SER A 22 35.24 14.01 -9.93
CA SER A 22 35.24 13.00 -11.00
C SER A 22 36.04 11.78 -10.55
N LEU A 23 35.58 10.61 -10.96
CA LEU A 23 36.25 9.35 -10.74
C LEU A 23 36.76 8.77 -12.05
N PRO A 24 38.05 8.44 -12.17
CA PRO A 24 38.59 7.84 -13.39
C PRO A 24 38.05 6.44 -13.67
N VAL A 25 37.71 6.16 -14.92
CA VAL A 25 37.39 4.80 -15.42
C VAL A 25 38.48 4.41 -16.42
N GLN A 26 39.20 3.33 -16.14
CA GLN A 26 40.31 2.83 -16.92
C GLN A 26 39.98 1.48 -17.55
N PHE A 27 40.06 1.41 -18.89
CA PHE A 27 39.91 0.19 -19.65
C PHE A 27 41.28 -0.40 -19.95
N THR A 28 41.63 -1.54 -19.36
CA THR A 28 42.96 -2.15 -19.48
C THR A 28 43.24 -2.66 -20.90
N GLN A 29 42.21 -3.14 -21.60
CA GLN A 29 42.31 -3.67 -22.97
C GLN A 29 41.96 -2.65 -24.05
N ALA A 30 41.41 -1.51 -23.68
CA ALA A 30 41.03 -0.43 -24.59
C ALA A 30 41.31 0.95 -23.98
N PRO A 31 42.59 1.37 -23.82
CA PRO A 31 42.95 2.64 -23.18
C PRO A 31 42.33 3.88 -23.81
N SER A 32 41.98 3.83 -25.09
CA SER A 32 41.27 4.91 -25.79
C SER A 32 39.87 5.19 -25.26
N ARG A 33 39.27 4.26 -24.51
CA ARG A 33 37.98 4.38 -23.82
C ARG A 33 38.09 4.96 -22.41
N ASN A 34 39.29 5.23 -21.92
CA ASN A 34 39.48 5.83 -20.60
C ASN A 34 38.71 7.15 -20.49
N THR A 35 37.98 7.29 -19.40
CA THR A 35 37.10 8.44 -19.15
C THR A 35 36.96 8.74 -17.69
N GLN A 36 36.08 9.67 -17.33
CA GLN A 36 35.72 10.01 -15.95
C GLN A 36 34.23 10.02 -15.79
N ILE A 37 33.74 9.68 -14.61
CA ILE A 37 32.33 9.76 -14.23
C ILE A 37 32.16 10.73 -13.07
N GLY A 38 30.99 11.37 -13.00
CA GLY A 38 30.62 12.26 -11.90
C GLY A 38 30.32 11.46 -10.63
N ILE A 39 30.91 11.87 -9.53
CA ILE A 39 30.68 11.30 -8.20
C ILE A 39 30.43 12.38 -7.16
N PHE A 40 29.77 12.03 -6.05
CA PHE A 40 29.79 12.78 -4.82
C PHE A 40 29.90 11.85 -3.62
N VAL A 41 30.36 12.36 -2.50
CA VAL A 41 30.47 11.59 -1.24
C VAL A 41 29.46 12.10 -0.24
N LYS A 42 28.67 11.20 0.35
CA LYS A 42 27.72 11.51 1.43
C LYS A 42 27.81 10.43 2.50
N ASN A 43 28.01 10.82 3.75
CA ASN A 43 28.12 9.90 4.90
C ASN A 43 29.13 8.76 4.62
N ALA A 44 30.32 9.09 4.15
CA ALA A 44 31.40 8.16 3.77
C ALA A 44 31.05 7.18 2.62
N THR A 45 29.92 7.35 1.95
CA THR A 45 29.52 6.55 0.79
C THR A 45 29.79 7.36 -0.49
N THR A 46 30.52 6.76 -1.43
CA THR A 46 30.74 7.33 -2.77
C THR A 46 29.55 6.99 -3.67
N TYR A 47 28.90 8.01 -4.20
CA TYR A 47 27.80 7.88 -5.14
C TYR A 47 28.27 8.22 -6.55
N ALA A 48 27.88 7.40 -7.53
CA ALA A 48 28.18 7.63 -8.94
C ALA A 48 26.92 7.90 -9.76
N SER A 49 27.05 8.78 -10.76
CA SER A 49 25.99 9.07 -11.73
C SER A 49 25.65 7.84 -12.56
N LEU A 50 24.38 7.41 -12.54
CA LEU A 50 23.89 6.31 -13.38
C LEU A 50 23.88 6.69 -14.87
N ALA A 51 23.71 7.95 -15.19
CA ALA A 51 23.79 8.44 -16.58
C ALA A 51 25.21 8.28 -17.13
N ASP A 52 26.23 8.62 -16.33
CA ASP A 52 27.63 8.46 -16.73
C ASP A 52 28.01 6.98 -16.83
N LEU A 53 27.59 6.16 -15.85
CA LEU A 53 27.80 4.71 -15.91
C LEU A 53 27.14 4.10 -17.15
N ALA A 54 25.91 4.54 -17.48
CA ALA A 54 25.22 4.08 -18.69
C ALA A 54 26.02 4.44 -19.96
N HIS A 55 26.52 5.65 -20.03
CA HIS A 55 27.35 6.11 -21.16
C HIS A 55 28.67 5.31 -21.29
N VAL A 56 29.38 5.14 -20.17
CA VAL A 56 30.68 4.43 -20.12
C VAL A 56 30.54 2.97 -20.56
N PHE A 57 29.46 2.31 -20.14
CA PHE A 57 29.22 0.89 -20.43
C PHE A 57 28.24 0.65 -21.57
N ASN A 58 27.94 1.70 -22.37
CA ASN A 58 27.05 1.62 -23.53
C ASN A 58 25.67 1.00 -23.23
N LEU A 59 25.10 1.37 -22.09
CA LEU A 59 23.75 0.97 -21.70
C LEU A 59 22.72 1.99 -22.19
N GLN A 60 21.58 1.51 -22.66
CA GLN A 60 20.46 2.39 -23.01
C GLN A 60 19.74 2.84 -21.74
N ALA A 61 19.75 4.15 -21.47
CA ALA A 61 19.09 4.74 -20.31
C ALA A 61 17.74 5.34 -20.70
N THR A 62 16.67 4.95 -19.99
CA THR A 62 15.32 5.49 -20.18
C THR A 62 14.75 5.95 -18.84
N THR A 63 14.44 7.24 -18.72
CA THR A 63 13.84 7.82 -17.52
C THR A 63 12.31 7.84 -17.64
N LYS A 64 11.61 7.33 -16.63
CA LYS A 64 10.16 7.44 -16.46
C LYS A 64 9.87 8.48 -15.40
N SER A 65 9.70 9.73 -15.80
CA SER A 65 9.57 10.89 -14.91
C SER A 65 8.40 10.77 -13.92
N GLU A 66 7.23 10.31 -14.38
CA GLU A 66 6.04 10.14 -13.55
C GLU A 66 6.22 9.15 -12.40
N ALA A 67 7.13 8.19 -12.54
CA ALA A 67 7.39 7.15 -11.54
C ALA A 67 8.70 7.35 -10.78
N ASN A 68 9.45 8.45 -11.03
CA ASN A 68 10.79 8.67 -10.47
C ASN A 68 11.72 7.45 -10.66
N LYS A 69 11.68 6.82 -11.86
CA LYS A 69 12.42 5.60 -12.19
C LYS A 69 13.36 5.80 -13.35
N LEU A 70 14.48 5.08 -13.30
CA LEU A 70 15.43 4.94 -14.40
C LEU A 70 15.56 3.46 -14.76
N GLU A 71 15.47 3.15 -16.04
CA GLU A 71 15.77 1.83 -16.60
C GLU A 71 17.07 1.90 -17.40
N LEU A 72 18.02 1.00 -17.12
CA LEU A 72 19.24 0.78 -17.89
C LEU A 72 19.15 -0.56 -18.58
N ARG A 73 19.33 -0.61 -19.90
CA ARG A 73 19.23 -1.82 -20.70
C ARG A 73 20.56 -2.18 -21.32
N SER A 74 20.95 -3.43 -21.14
CA SER A 74 21.98 -4.13 -21.92
C SER A 74 21.32 -5.12 -22.88
N ASP A 75 22.12 -5.84 -23.66
CA ASP A 75 21.62 -6.89 -24.54
C ASP A 75 20.94 -8.04 -23.77
N GLU A 76 21.35 -8.32 -22.54
CA GLU A 76 20.89 -9.46 -21.75
C GLU A 76 19.97 -9.10 -20.59
N TYR A 77 20.06 -7.88 -20.05
CA TYR A 77 19.39 -7.47 -18.81
C TYR A 77 18.81 -6.07 -18.87
N THR A 78 17.75 -5.86 -18.08
CA THR A 78 17.23 -4.53 -17.76
C THR A 78 17.37 -4.29 -16.26
N LEU A 79 18.11 -3.25 -15.89
CA LEU A 79 18.23 -2.74 -14.52
C LEU A 79 17.19 -1.64 -14.30
N LYS A 80 16.43 -1.71 -13.20
CA LYS A 80 15.45 -0.69 -12.84
C LYS A 80 15.75 -0.17 -11.44
N VAL A 81 15.89 1.14 -11.33
CA VAL A 81 16.10 1.85 -10.06
C VAL A 81 15.01 2.88 -9.83
N THR A 82 14.69 3.16 -8.59
CA THR A 82 13.70 4.17 -8.19
C THR A 82 14.37 5.15 -7.23
N ALA A 83 14.12 6.45 -7.39
CA ALA A 83 14.63 7.48 -6.49
C ALA A 83 14.18 7.24 -5.04
N ASN A 84 15.07 7.54 -4.10
CA ASN A 84 14.86 7.36 -2.65
C ASN A 84 14.49 5.92 -2.22
N ASN A 85 14.91 4.94 -3.00
CA ASN A 85 14.62 3.53 -2.77
C ASN A 85 15.93 2.72 -2.84
N PRO A 86 16.18 1.78 -1.90
CA PRO A 86 17.41 0.99 -1.90
C PRO A 86 17.35 -0.24 -2.82
N TYR A 87 16.22 -0.51 -3.48
CA TYR A 87 16.07 -1.71 -4.29
C TYR A 87 16.40 -1.48 -5.75
N VAL A 88 17.16 -2.43 -6.31
CA VAL A 88 17.46 -2.54 -7.74
C VAL A 88 16.77 -3.80 -8.27
N VAL A 89 15.97 -3.65 -9.31
CA VAL A 89 15.34 -4.78 -9.99
C VAL A 89 16.14 -5.10 -11.24
N ILE A 90 16.60 -6.35 -11.37
CA ILE A 90 17.29 -6.87 -12.56
C ILE A 90 16.34 -7.82 -13.27
N VAL A 91 16.02 -7.54 -14.53
CA VAL A 91 15.16 -8.41 -15.35
C VAL A 91 16.00 -8.99 -16.47
N ASP A 92 15.99 -10.30 -16.64
CA ASP A 92 16.67 -11.00 -17.73
C ASP A 92 15.78 -11.05 -19.00
N LYS A 93 16.32 -11.58 -20.12
CA LYS A 93 15.59 -11.75 -21.38
C LYS A 93 14.37 -12.68 -21.30
N LYS A 94 14.25 -13.48 -20.24
CA LYS A 94 13.13 -14.41 -20.00
C LYS A 94 12.10 -13.83 -19.04
N ASP A 95 12.16 -12.50 -18.79
CA ASP A 95 11.31 -11.78 -17.83
C ASP A 95 11.43 -12.26 -16.37
N ASN A 96 12.50 -12.99 -16.01
CA ASN A 96 12.76 -13.31 -14.61
C ASN A 96 13.30 -12.06 -13.90
N ALA A 97 12.59 -11.61 -12.88
CA ALA A 97 12.97 -10.46 -12.09
C ALA A 97 13.70 -10.87 -10.80
N ASN A 98 14.89 -10.32 -10.59
CA ASN A 98 15.66 -10.42 -9.35
C ASN A 98 15.68 -9.09 -8.64
N LEU A 99 15.39 -9.09 -7.35
CA LEU A 99 15.40 -7.90 -6.50
C LEU A 99 16.66 -7.90 -5.64
N LEU A 100 17.46 -6.83 -5.74
CA LEU A 100 18.65 -6.62 -4.92
C LEU A 100 18.47 -5.39 -4.04
N GLN A 101 18.92 -5.46 -2.80
CA GLN A 101 18.90 -4.34 -1.86
C GLN A 101 20.29 -3.72 -1.75
N LEU A 102 20.35 -2.41 -2.01
CA LEU A 102 21.55 -1.59 -1.74
C LEU A 102 21.60 -1.24 -0.25
N PRO A 103 22.78 -1.00 0.31
CA PRO A 103 22.93 -0.63 1.73
C PRO A 103 22.33 0.76 2.06
N VAL A 104 22.20 1.62 1.05
CA VAL A 104 21.62 2.96 1.13
C VAL A 104 20.75 3.25 -0.10
N ASN A 105 19.88 4.25 0.01
CA ASN A 105 18.97 4.60 -1.07
C ASN A 105 19.67 5.14 -2.31
N VAL A 106 19.07 4.92 -3.47
CA VAL A 106 19.37 5.64 -4.71
C VAL A 106 18.99 7.11 -4.51
N VAL A 107 19.90 8.02 -4.85
CA VAL A 107 19.68 9.46 -4.72
C VAL A 107 19.28 10.04 -6.07
N TYR A 108 18.26 10.88 -6.10
CA TYR A 108 17.94 11.69 -7.29
C TYR A 108 18.27 13.14 -6.97
N ALA A 109 19.23 13.70 -7.72
CA ALA A 109 19.69 15.08 -7.56
C ALA A 109 20.16 15.61 -8.92
N VAL A 110 20.02 16.92 -9.14
CA VAL A 110 20.47 17.60 -10.37
C VAL A 110 20.03 16.87 -11.65
N ASN A 111 18.74 16.46 -11.68
CA ASN A 111 18.13 15.70 -12.78
C ASN A 111 18.83 14.38 -13.13
N SER A 112 19.58 13.79 -12.22
CA SER A 112 20.28 12.53 -12.40
C SER A 112 20.07 11.58 -11.21
N PHE A 113 20.18 10.28 -11.48
CA PHE A 113 20.15 9.23 -10.47
C PHE A 113 21.58 8.88 -10.06
N PHE A 114 21.81 8.72 -8.77
CA PHE A 114 23.09 8.35 -8.20
C PHE A 114 22.96 7.11 -7.33
N VAL A 115 23.89 6.20 -7.48
CA VAL A 115 23.93 4.92 -6.74
C VAL A 115 25.19 4.81 -5.90
N PRO A 116 25.14 4.11 -4.76
CA PRO A 116 26.32 3.81 -3.95
C PRO A 116 27.26 2.90 -4.75
N LEU A 117 28.43 3.44 -5.14
CA LEU A 117 29.31 2.82 -6.13
C LEU A 117 29.82 1.44 -5.68
N ASP A 118 30.27 1.34 -4.43
CA ASP A 118 30.79 0.08 -3.88
C ASP A 118 29.81 -1.09 -3.99
N ALA A 119 28.53 -0.80 -3.73
CA ALA A 119 27.48 -1.80 -3.80
C ALA A 119 26.95 -2.02 -5.24
N PHE A 120 27.10 -1.03 -6.12
CA PHE A 120 26.56 -1.10 -7.46
C PHE A 120 27.51 -1.72 -8.49
N ILE A 121 28.83 -1.61 -8.29
CA ILE A 121 29.84 -2.24 -9.17
C ILE A 121 29.65 -3.76 -9.30
N PRO A 122 29.42 -4.52 -8.21
CA PRO A 122 29.11 -5.95 -8.34
C PRO A 122 27.90 -6.26 -9.21
N ILE A 123 26.89 -5.38 -9.18
CA ILE A 123 25.69 -5.50 -10.02
C ILE A 123 26.04 -5.29 -11.48
N LEU A 124 26.78 -4.23 -11.79
CA LEU A 124 27.26 -3.96 -13.15
C LEU A 124 28.11 -5.08 -13.69
N LYS A 125 29.05 -5.60 -12.90
CA LYS A 125 29.90 -6.75 -13.28
C LYS A 125 29.06 -7.95 -13.71
N ASN A 126 28.01 -8.26 -12.96
CA ASN A 126 27.13 -9.39 -13.28
C ASN A 126 26.28 -9.15 -14.55
N VAL A 127 25.81 -7.93 -14.75
CA VAL A 127 24.95 -7.56 -15.89
C VAL A 127 25.71 -7.43 -17.20
N LEU A 128 26.97 -6.98 -17.13
CA LEU A 128 27.79 -6.72 -18.30
C LEU A 128 28.72 -7.88 -18.68
N SER A 129 28.82 -8.89 -17.80
CA SER A 129 29.80 -9.99 -17.97
C SER A 129 31.24 -9.50 -18.17
N GLU A 130 31.55 -8.32 -17.66
CA GLU A 130 32.88 -7.71 -17.70
C GLU A 130 33.54 -7.71 -16.32
N GLU A 131 34.84 -7.87 -16.26
CA GLU A 131 35.61 -7.69 -15.03
C GLU A 131 35.72 -6.21 -14.69
N ILE A 132 34.98 -5.76 -13.68
CA ILE A 132 34.93 -4.39 -13.21
C ILE A 132 35.34 -4.38 -11.75
N VAL A 133 36.33 -3.55 -11.38
CA VAL A 133 36.81 -3.39 -10.02
C VAL A 133 36.83 -1.91 -9.65
N PHE A 134 36.31 -1.57 -8.48
CA PHE A 134 36.48 -0.26 -7.87
C PHE A 134 37.45 -0.38 -6.69
N ASP A 135 38.55 0.39 -6.69
CA ASP A 135 39.60 0.34 -5.67
C ASP A 135 39.53 1.52 -4.66
N GLY A 136 38.43 2.27 -4.68
CA GLY A 136 38.23 3.48 -3.87
C GLY A 136 38.74 4.76 -4.54
N ARG A 137 39.54 4.67 -5.61
CA ARG A 137 40.11 5.82 -6.34
C ARG A 137 39.81 5.84 -7.83
N LYS A 138 39.51 4.69 -8.41
CA LYS A 138 39.21 4.51 -9.83
C LYS A 138 38.40 3.24 -10.08
N ILE A 139 37.71 3.20 -11.20
CA ILE A 139 37.12 1.99 -11.74
C ILE A 139 38.08 1.43 -12.79
N VAL A 140 38.39 0.13 -12.71
CA VAL A 140 39.22 -0.59 -13.67
C VAL A 140 38.36 -1.66 -14.33
N VAL A 141 38.37 -1.65 -15.68
CA VAL A 141 37.57 -2.56 -16.52
C VAL A 141 38.50 -3.42 -17.35
N GLY A 142 38.20 -4.72 -17.43
CA GLY A 142 38.94 -5.66 -18.28
C GLY A 142 40.29 -6.11 -17.67
N LEU A 143 40.41 -6.17 -16.36
CA LEU A 143 41.53 -6.84 -15.72
C LEU A 143 41.54 -8.32 -16.14
N ALA A 144 42.60 -8.74 -16.84
CA ALA A 144 42.93 -10.15 -16.96
C ALA A 144 42.98 -10.71 -15.55
N ALA A 145 42.22 -11.79 -15.32
CA ALA A 145 42.05 -12.40 -14.02
C ALA A 145 43.41 -12.48 -13.32
N LEU A 146 43.66 -11.61 -12.34
CA LEU A 146 44.56 -11.94 -11.29
C LEU A 146 44.05 -13.30 -10.80
N LYS A 147 44.87 -14.35 -10.89
CA LYS A 147 44.61 -15.63 -10.24
C LYS A 147 44.51 -15.37 -8.74
N SER A 148 43.44 -14.75 -8.34
CA SER A 148 43.10 -14.57 -6.94
C SER A 148 42.64 -15.95 -6.47
N SER A 149 43.39 -16.53 -5.55
CA SER A 149 42.92 -17.69 -4.83
C SER A 149 41.63 -17.30 -4.15
N PHE A 150 40.51 -17.84 -4.65
CA PHE A 150 39.24 -17.65 -4.00
C PHE A 150 39.25 -18.39 -2.66
N ASP A 151 38.68 -17.75 -1.64
CA ASP A 151 38.57 -18.35 -0.33
C ASP A 151 37.45 -19.38 -0.28
N VAL A 152 36.36 -19.13 -1.04
CA VAL A 152 35.26 -20.10 -1.21
C VAL A 152 35.45 -20.81 -2.55
N THR A 153 35.66 -22.13 -2.50
CA THR A 153 36.02 -22.95 -3.65
C THR A 153 34.84 -23.80 -4.15
N GLY A 154 33.75 -23.90 -3.37
CA GLY A 154 32.57 -24.64 -3.80
C GLY A 154 31.55 -24.86 -2.70
N ILE A 155 30.40 -25.41 -3.11
CA ILE A 155 29.32 -25.82 -2.23
C ILE A 155 28.98 -27.27 -2.50
N GLY A 156 28.80 -28.06 -1.45
CA GLY A 156 28.37 -29.45 -1.50
C GLY A 156 27.05 -29.62 -0.74
N PHE A 157 26.28 -30.61 -1.15
CA PHE A 157 24.97 -30.93 -0.58
C PHE A 157 24.88 -32.40 -0.25
N GLU A 158 24.43 -32.74 0.96
CA GLU A 158 24.29 -34.11 1.43
C GLU A 158 22.96 -34.29 2.16
N GLU A 159 22.17 -35.28 1.75
CA GLU A 159 20.99 -35.71 2.50
C GLU A 159 21.42 -36.59 3.68
N LYS A 160 20.81 -36.41 4.83
CA LYS A 160 20.99 -37.19 6.05
C LYS A 160 19.65 -37.75 6.50
N SER A 161 19.64 -38.80 7.30
CA SER A 161 18.40 -39.42 7.80
C SER A 161 17.47 -38.47 8.57
N ASN A 162 18.02 -37.47 9.20
CA ASN A 162 17.29 -36.51 10.03
C ASN A 162 17.39 -35.06 9.56
N GLY A 163 17.87 -34.80 8.33
CA GLY A 163 18.03 -33.45 7.84
C GLY A 163 18.84 -33.36 6.55
N PHE A 164 19.47 -32.21 6.36
CA PHE A 164 20.24 -31.88 5.18
C PHE A 164 21.52 -31.13 5.56
N LEU A 165 22.64 -31.45 4.97
CA LEU A 165 23.92 -30.83 5.25
C LEU A 165 24.41 -30.06 4.03
N ILE A 166 24.75 -28.81 4.24
CA ILE A 166 25.38 -27.95 3.25
C ILE A 166 26.84 -27.77 3.67
N ARG A 167 27.76 -28.03 2.75
CA ARG A 167 29.20 -27.84 2.95
C ARG A 167 29.70 -26.72 2.07
N ILE A 168 30.19 -25.66 2.68
CA ILE A 168 30.91 -24.61 1.96
C ILE A 168 32.39 -24.92 2.06
N ARG A 169 32.98 -25.23 0.91
CA ARG A 169 34.42 -25.58 0.84
C ARG A 169 35.23 -24.28 0.82
N CYS A 170 36.18 -24.18 1.74
CA CYS A 170 37.01 -22.98 1.88
C CYS A 170 38.50 -23.37 1.77
N SER A 171 39.29 -22.50 1.11
CA SER A 171 40.75 -22.65 0.98
C SER A 171 41.51 -22.23 2.24
N LYS A 172 40.85 -21.50 3.12
CA LYS A 172 41.37 -21.03 4.43
C LYS A 172 40.27 -21.06 5.48
N LYS A 173 40.67 -21.02 6.75
CA LYS A 173 39.72 -20.86 7.86
C LYS A 173 39.09 -19.47 7.82
N LEU A 174 37.75 -19.41 7.79
CA LEU A 174 36.96 -18.21 7.95
C LEU A 174 36.41 -18.18 9.37
N SER A 175 36.71 -17.13 10.13
CA SER A 175 36.33 -17.01 11.56
C SER A 175 35.03 -16.22 11.77
N ASP A 176 34.60 -15.47 10.78
CA ASP A 176 33.45 -14.60 10.85
C ASP A 176 32.46 -14.93 9.74
N TYR A 177 31.41 -15.63 10.14
CA TYR A 177 30.32 -16.05 9.23
C TYR A 177 29.00 -16.06 9.96
N GLU A 178 27.96 -15.70 9.24
CA GLU A 178 26.57 -15.72 9.72
C GLU A 178 25.70 -16.56 8.81
N CYS A 179 24.72 -17.23 9.41
CA CYS A 179 23.73 -18.01 8.69
C CYS A 179 22.36 -17.83 9.33
N TRP A 180 21.37 -17.41 8.53
CA TRP A 180 20.01 -17.23 9.04
C TRP A 180 18.97 -17.59 7.97
N PRO A 181 17.93 -18.34 8.36
CA PRO A 181 16.83 -18.70 7.47
C PRO A 181 15.72 -17.65 7.52
N LYS A 182 15.06 -17.43 6.37
CA LYS A 182 13.84 -16.62 6.26
C LYS A 182 12.80 -17.36 5.42
N GLN A 183 11.63 -17.57 5.97
CA GLN A 183 10.52 -18.14 5.22
C GLN A 183 9.92 -17.10 4.28
N ILE A 184 9.73 -17.47 3.00
CA ILE A 184 9.04 -16.65 1.99
C ILE A 184 8.12 -17.58 1.21
N GLY A 185 6.81 -17.48 1.46
CA GLY A 185 5.82 -18.42 0.95
C GLY A 185 6.06 -19.84 1.48
N ASP A 186 6.05 -20.81 0.61
CA ASP A 186 6.28 -22.23 0.93
C ASP A 186 7.75 -22.64 0.98
N ASP A 187 8.68 -21.74 0.62
CA ASP A 187 10.10 -22.02 0.60
C ASP A 187 10.85 -21.26 1.71
N THR A 188 12.01 -21.79 2.11
CA THR A 188 12.93 -21.13 3.02
C THR A 188 14.12 -20.57 2.24
N TRP A 189 14.43 -19.30 2.45
CA TRP A 189 15.63 -18.66 1.95
C TRP A 189 16.68 -18.65 3.06
N LEU A 190 17.80 -19.31 2.80
CA LEU A 190 18.93 -19.39 3.71
C LEU A 190 20.00 -18.38 3.25
N TYR A 191 20.27 -17.39 4.09
CA TYR A 191 21.28 -16.37 3.83
C TYR A 191 22.54 -16.73 4.61
N ILE A 192 23.67 -16.77 3.92
CA ILE A 192 24.98 -17.11 4.46
C ILE A 192 25.92 -15.97 4.10
N THR A 193 26.45 -15.30 5.10
CA THR A 193 27.41 -14.19 4.92
C THR A 193 28.76 -14.64 5.45
N LEU A 194 29.79 -14.51 4.62
CA LEU A 194 31.17 -14.88 4.95
C LEU A 194 32.00 -13.59 4.90
N ALA A 195 32.40 -13.09 6.06
CA ALA A 195 33.23 -11.88 6.16
C ALA A 195 34.68 -12.15 5.74
N ASN A 196 35.32 -11.14 5.17
CA ASN A 196 36.72 -11.18 4.71
C ASN A 196 37.01 -12.35 3.75
N ALA A 197 36.00 -12.72 2.94
CA ALA A 197 36.08 -13.83 1.99
C ALA A 197 35.92 -13.33 0.55
N ARG A 198 36.53 -14.08 -0.38
CA ARG A 198 36.43 -13.89 -1.81
C ARG A 198 35.95 -15.18 -2.48
N ALA A 199 35.06 -15.06 -3.44
CA ALA A 199 34.50 -16.21 -4.18
C ALA A 199 34.35 -15.93 -5.68
N ASP A 200 34.52 -16.95 -6.50
CA ASP A 200 34.02 -16.90 -7.85
C ASP A 200 32.49 -17.11 -7.83
N VAL A 201 31.77 -16.00 -7.75
CA VAL A 201 30.30 -16.03 -7.65
C VAL A 201 29.62 -16.63 -8.89
N ASN A 202 30.23 -16.55 -10.07
CA ASN A 202 29.69 -17.13 -11.28
C ASN A 202 29.82 -18.66 -11.25
N SER A 203 30.97 -19.17 -10.82
CA SER A 203 31.18 -20.61 -10.59
C SER A 203 30.20 -21.15 -9.56
N ILE A 204 30.00 -20.44 -8.42
CA ILE A 204 29.07 -20.85 -7.37
C ILE A 204 27.62 -20.89 -7.88
N ARG A 205 27.18 -19.85 -8.63
CA ARG A 205 25.81 -19.80 -9.19
C ARG A 205 25.53 -20.92 -10.19
N SER A 206 26.55 -21.34 -10.93
CA SER A 206 26.42 -22.40 -11.94
C SER A 206 26.46 -23.81 -11.37
N MET A 207 26.69 -23.97 -10.04
CA MET A 207 26.73 -25.30 -9.40
C MET A 207 25.37 -25.98 -9.48
N LYS A 208 25.41 -27.30 -9.69
CA LYS A 208 24.20 -28.11 -9.71
C LYS A 208 23.57 -28.16 -8.33
N THR A 209 22.28 -27.83 -8.24
CA THR A 209 21.50 -28.00 -7.03
C THR A 209 21.15 -29.46 -6.77
N SER A 210 20.99 -29.83 -5.50
CA SER A 210 20.64 -31.22 -5.08
C SER A 210 19.70 -31.18 -3.87
N GLY A 211 18.94 -32.24 -3.68
CA GLY A 211 18.05 -32.44 -2.54
C GLY A 211 16.98 -31.32 -2.43
N ILE A 212 16.96 -30.68 -1.29
CA ILE A 212 16.02 -29.56 -1.00
C ILE A 212 16.43 -28.23 -1.61
N VAL A 213 17.63 -28.09 -2.16
CA VAL A 213 18.13 -26.84 -2.73
C VAL A 213 17.57 -26.63 -4.13
N ARG A 214 16.81 -25.55 -4.32
CA ARG A 214 16.19 -25.19 -5.62
C ARG A 214 17.00 -24.19 -6.42
N GLN A 215 17.69 -23.27 -5.71
CA GLN A 215 18.41 -22.17 -6.34
C GLN A 215 19.60 -21.75 -5.48
N ILE A 216 20.68 -21.36 -6.15
CA ILE A 216 21.88 -20.79 -5.55
C ILE A 216 22.08 -19.39 -6.11
N LEU A 217 22.15 -18.40 -5.24
CA LEU A 217 22.58 -17.03 -5.55
C LEU A 217 23.86 -16.76 -4.78
N ALA A 218 24.78 -16.01 -5.37
CA ALA A 218 26.02 -15.62 -4.71
C ALA A 218 26.39 -14.20 -5.13
N PHE A 219 26.89 -13.42 -4.17
CA PHE A 219 27.26 -12.02 -4.37
C PHE A 219 28.60 -11.77 -3.69
N GLN A 220 29.53 -11.11 -4.40
CA GLN A 220 30.77 -10.63 -3.83
C GLN A 220 30.59 -9.17 -3.45
N TYR A 221 30.83 -8.86 -2.19
CA TYR A 221 30.95 -7.49 -1.68
C TYR A 221 32.44 -7.16 -1.43
N PRO A 222 32.81 -5.90 -1.20
CA PRO A 222 34.21 -5.52 -0.97
C PRO A 222 34.89 -6.31 0.16
N THR A 223 34.15 -6.61 1.24
CA THR A 223 34.67 -7.28 2.44
C THR A 223 33.95 -8.59 2.76
N SER A 224 33.01 -9.06 1.94
CA SER A 224 32.27 -10.29 2.25
C SER A 224 31.75 -10.98 1.00
N VAL A 225 31.41 -12.25 1.15
CA VAL A 225 30.64 -13.05 0.19
C VAL A 225 29.30 -13.35 0.81
N GLN A 226 28.21 -13.10 0.10
CA GLN A 226 26.88 -13.55 0.46
C GLN A 226 26.45 -14.68 -0.46
N ILE A 227 26.10 -15.83 0.12
CA ILE A 227 25.50 -16.96 -0.57
C ILE A 227 24.06 -17.08 -0.08
N THR A 228 23.13 -17.17 -1.00
CA THR A 228 21.71 -17.31 -0.67
C THR A 228 21.18 -18.55 -1.35
N LEU A 229 20.60 -19.45 -0.57
CA LEU A 229 20.04 -20.71 -1.05
C LEU A 229 18.53 -20.69 -0.89
N ARG A 230 17.80 -20.98 -1.95
CA ARG A 230 16.37 -21.25 -1.87
C ARG A 230 16.15 -22.73 -1.61
N LEU A 231 15.59 -23.05 -0.46
CA LEU A 231 15.33 -24.40 0.01
C LEU A 231 13.84 -24.71 -0.13
N LYS A 232 13.52 -25.92 -0.61
CA LYS A 232 12.14 -26.41 -0.70
C LYS A 232 11.58 -26.66 0.70
N GLY A 233 10.46 -26.02 0.99
CA GLY A 233 9.71 -26.22 2.23
C GLY A 233 10.29 -25.49 3.43
N LEU A 234 9.79 -25.85 4.59
CA LEU A 234 10.16 -25.28 5.88
C LEU A 234 11.35 -25.99 6.48
N ILE A 235 12.17 -25.25 7.23
CA ILE A 235 13.21 -25.82 8.07
C ILE A 235 12.98 -25.41 9.53
N ASN A 236 13.46 -26.21 10.48
CA ASN A 236 13.42 -25.87 11.90
C ASN A 236 14.58 -24.96 12.28
N ASN A 237 15.77 -25.31 11.84
CA ASN A 237 16.99 -24.61 12.18
C ASN A 237 18.04 -24.78 11.08
N ALA A 238 19.02 -23.89 11.06
CA ALA A 238 20.21 -23.93 10.23
C ALA A 238 21.41 -23.54 11.10
N GLU A 239 22.22 -24.51 11.47
CA GLU A 239 23.35 -24.28 12.39
C GLU A 239 24.67 -24.38 11.63
N PRO A 240 25.42 -23.28 11.51
CA PRO A 240 26.74 -23.29 10.91
C PRO A 240 27.81 -23.74 11.92
N MET A 241 28.75 -24.56 11.45
CA MET A 241 29.90 -25.03 12.25
C MET A 241 31.12 -25.21 11.35
N ILE A 242 32.32 -25.20 11.92
CA ILE A 242 33.54 -25.53 11.21
C ILE A 242 33.67 -27.06 11.11
N ALA A 243 34.01 -27.54 9.92
CA ALA A 243 34.23 -28.93 9.67
C ALA A 243 35.54 -29.44 10.34
N GLU A 244 35.72 -30.74 10.45
CA GLU A 244 36.92 -31.36 11.04
C GLU A 244 38.23 -30.98 10.32
N ASN A 245 38.16 -30.67 9.01
CA ASN A 245 39.33 -30.20 8.26
C ASN A 245 39.77 -28.77 8.66
N GLY A 246 39.04 -28.09 9.56
CA GLY A 246 39.36 -26.80 10.10
C GLY A 246 39.12 -25.60 9.15
N THR A 247 38.72 -25.83 7.92
CA THR A 247 38.54 -24.78 6.89
C THR A 247 37.11 -24.68 6.36
N ASP A 248 36.48 -25.84 6.08
CA ASP A 248 35.12 -25.85 5.54
C ASP A 248 34.08 -25.43 6.57
N ILE A 249 33.01 -24.82 6.10
CA ILE A 249 31.84 -24.49 6.93
C ILE A 249 30.73 -25.51 6.59
N LEU A 250 30.27 -26.21 7.60
CA LEU A 250 29.11 -27.08 7.53
C LEU A 250 27.88 -26.35 8.05
N ILE A 251 26.77 -26.46 7.36
CA ILE A 251 25.48 -25.94 7.81
C ILE A 251 24.51 -27.10 7.92
N ALA A 252 24.21 -27.47 9.16
CA ALA A 252 23.25 -28.52 9.45
C ALA A 252 21.83 -27.95 9.38
N ILE A 253 21.04 -28.47 8.44
CA ILE A 253 19.64 -28.11 8.25
C ILE A 253 18.76 -29.15 8.91
N GLN A 254 18.04 -28.76 9.93
CA GLN A 254 17.06 -29.61 10.60
C GLN A 254 15.68 -29.43 9.95
N MET A 255 15.15 -30.53 9.39
CA MET A 255 13.82 -30.52 8.80
C MET A 255 12.73 -30.72 9.87
N PRO A 256 11.56 -30.08 9.72
CA PRO A 256 10.45 -30.34 10.63
C PRO A 256 9.91 -31.75 10.41
N THR A 257 9.43 -32.37 11.47
CA THR A 257 8.64 -33.61 11.35
C THR A 257 7.34 -33.33 10.59
N GLN A 258 6.71 -34.39 10.03
CA GLN A 258 5.41 -34.21 9.33
C GLN A 258 4.37 -33.53 10.22
N GLU A 259 4.31 -33.90 11.50
CA GLU A 259 3.41 -33.31 12.48
C GLU A 259 3.72 -31.81 12.74
N GLN A 260 4.99 -31.46 12.91
CA GLN A 260 5.43 -30.06 13.07
C GLN A 260 5.14 -29.22 11.82
N ALA A 261 5.34 -29.78 10.63
CA ALA A 261 5.05 -29.11 9.37
C ALA A 261 3.55 -28.86 9.20
N ALA A 262 2.72 -29.86 9.53
CA ALA A 262 1.26 -29.74 9.51
C ALA A 262 0.76 -28.70 10.52
N ALA A 263 1.27 -28.75 11.75
CA ALA A 263 0.90 -27.78 12.80
C ALA A 263 1.30 -26.32 12.43
N ARG A 264 2.46 -26.13 11.78
CA ARG A 264 2.87 -24.79 11.30
C ARG A 264 1.98 -24.29 10.16
N LYS A 265 1.62 -25.16 9.20
CA LYS A 265 0.69 -24.81 8.12
C LYS A 265 -0.68 -24.44 8.68
N ALA A 266 -1.20 -25.21 9.62
CA ALA A 266 -2.46 -24.90 10.28
C ALA A 266 -2.43 -23.54 10.98
N ARG A 267 -1.38 -23.24 11.75
CA ARG A 267 -1.21 -21.94 12.43
C ARG A 267 -1.05 -20.78 11.43
N HIS A 268 -0.35 -20.99 10.33
CA HIS A 268 -0.22 -19.97 9.28
C HIS A 268 -1.57 -19.69 8.64
N TYR A 269 -2.30 -20.74 8.28
CA TYR A 269 -3.65 -20.64 7.73
C TYR A 269 -4.62 -19.93 8.69
N GLU A 270 -4.59 -20.28 9.98
CA GLU A 270 -5.37 -19.60 11.00
C GLU A 270 -5.01 -18.11 11.13
N ARG A 271 -3.71 -17.76 11.09
CA ARG A 271 -3.28 -16.36 11.12
C ARG A 271 -3.73 -15.58 9.89
N GLU A 272 -3.63 -16.17 8.71
CA GLU A 272 -4.12 -15.57 7.46
C GLU A 272 -5.64 -15.36 7.51
N LEU A 273 -6.39 -16.36 7.97
CA LEU A 273 -7.83 -16.25 8.19
C LEU A 273 -8.16 -15.16 9.21
N GLN A 274 -7.41 -15.08 10.31
CA GLN A 274 -7.62 -14.06 11.33
C GLN A 274 -7.31 -12.66 10.76
N HIS A 275 -6.22 -12.51 10.02
CA HIS A 275 -5.87 -11.26 9.38
C HIS A 275 -6.92 -10.81 8.35
N GLN A 276 -7.46 -11.76 7.58
CA GLN A 276 -8.59 -11.47 6.68
C GLN A 276 -9.85 -11.08 7.46
N ARG A 277 -10.18 -11.78 8.55
CA ARG A 277 -11.30 -11.43 9.43
C ARG A 277 -11.16 -10.02 10.00
N ASP A 278 -9.98 -9.69 10.52
CA ASP A 278 -9.70 -8.37 11.08
C ASP A 278 -9.83 -7.27 10.02
N LYS A 279 -9.41 -7.54 8.78
CA LYS A 279 -9.56 -6.63 7.65
C LYS A 279 -11.02 -6.34 7.28
N TRP A 280 -11.92 -7.31 7.49
CA TRP A 280 -13.34 -7.19 7.16
C TRP A 280 -14.22 -6.87 8.38
N LYS A 281 -13.66 -6.77 9.57
CA LYS A 281 -14.39 -6.39 10.78
C LYS A 281 -14.96 -4.98 10.63
N LEU A 282 -16.18 -4.75 11.13
CA LEU A 282 -16.78 -3.43 11.13
C LEU A 282 -16.23 -2.62 12.32
N ASP A 283 -15.05 -2.04 12.14
CA ASP A 283 -14.30 -1.30 13.15
C ASP A 283 -14.17 0.19 12.86
N VAL A 284 -14.60 0.66 11.67
CA VAL A 284 -14.62 2.08 11.30
C VAL A 284 -15.97 2.43 10.66
N VAL A 285 -16.73 3.30 11.31
CA VAL A 285 -17.97 3.89 10.77
C VAL A 285 -17.74 5.34 10.42
N VAL A 286 -18.02 5.70 9.17
CA VAL A 286 -17.93 7.08 8.68
C VAL A 286 -19.32 7.70 8.67
N ILE A 287 -19.47 8.79 9.40
CA ILE A 287 -20.71 9.56 9.46
C ILE A 287 -20.51 10.85 8.66
N ASP A 288 -21.29 10.97 7.62
CA ASP A 288 -21.33 12.17 6.80
C ASP A 288 -22.52 13.04 7.21
N ALA A 289 -22.24 14.25 7.68
CA ALA A 289 -23.26 15.25 7.90
C ALA A 289 -23.44 16.06 6.62
N GLY A 290 -24.52 15.87 5.91
CA GLY A 290 -24.81 16.55 4.65
C GLY A 290 -24.71 18.06 4.76
N HIS A 291 -24.34 18.74 3.66
CA HIS A 291 -24.20 20.19 3.56
C HIS A 291 -23.12 20.79 4.49
N GLY A 292 -23.17 22.09 4.75
CA GLY A 292 -22.26 22.79 5.68
C GLY A 292 -21.65 24.05 5.07
N GLY A 293 -21.18 24.98 5.93
CA GLY A 293 -20.61 26.24 5.49
C GLY A 293 -21.60 27.09 4.66
N ASP A 294 -21.21 27.42 3.44
CA ASP A 294 -22.02 28.20 2.50
C ASP A 294 -23.20 27.43 1.89
N ASP A 295 -23.20 26.12 2.03
CA ASP A 295 -24.31 25.27 1.62
C ASP A 295 -25.29 25.03 2.78
N PRO A 296 -26.43 25.66 2.81
CA PRO A 296 -27.43 25.50 3.87
C PRO A 296 -28.22 24.19 3.76
N GLY A 297 -28.19 23.52 2.61
CA GLY A 297 -29.13 22.48 2.24
C GLY A 297 -30.56 23.00 2.09
N ALA A 298 -31.53 22.15 2.25
CA ALA A 298 -32.93 22.53 2.23
C ALA A 298 -33.27 23.50 3.38
N ILE A 299 -34.16 24.44 3.07
CA ILE A 299 -34.68 25.42 4.04
C ILE A 299 -36.10 25.05 4.41
N GLY A 300 -36.33 24.69 5.65
CA GLY A 300 -37.63 24.28 6.17
C GLY A 300 -38.71 25.38 6.17
N VAL A 301 -39.92 24.99 6.55
CA VAL A 301 -41.10 25.87 6.61
C VAL A 301 -40.91 27.07 7.53
N THR A 302 -40.17 26.87 8.64
CA THR A 302 -39.84 27.90 9.65
C THR A 302 -38.41 28.38 9.53
N LYS A 303 -37.81 28.30 8.34
CA LYS A 303 -36.43 28.72 8.01
C LYS A 303 -35.35 27.90 8.70
N THR A 304 -35.66 26.68 9.09
CA THR A 304 -34.67 25.71 9.59
C THR A 304 -33.73 25.32 8.47
N ARG A 305 -32.43 25.35 8.70
CA ARG A 305 -31.42 24.93 7.71
C ARG A 305 -31.09 23.44 7.90
N GLU A 306 -31.04 22.70 6.83
CA GLU A 306 -30.71 21.29 6.83
C GLU A 306 -29.34 21.01 7.45
N LYS A 307 -28.32 21.77 7.07
CA LYS A 307 -26.95 21.63 7.57
C LYS A 307 -26.81 21.59 9.09
N ASP A 308 -27.68 22.33 9.80
CA ASP A 308 -27.67 22.40 11.27
C ASP A 308 -28.24 21.11 11.87
N ILE A 309 -29.27 20.56 11.23
CA ILE A 309 -29.95 19.32 11.68
C ILE A 309 -29.07 18.11 11.42
N THR A 310 -28.52 18.01 10.21
CA THR A 310 -27.66 16.87 9.81
C THR A 310 -26.44 16.79 10.73
N LEU A 311 -25.78 17.91 11.02
CA LEU A 311 -24.66 17.98 11.96
C LEU A 311 -25.07 17.56 13.37
N ALA A 312 -26.22 18.04 13.85
CA ALA A 312 -26.69 17.71 15.19
C ALA A 312 -27.01 16.21 15.35
N ILE A 313 -27.62 15.59 14.34
CA ILE A 313 -27.91 14.13 14.33
C ILE A 313 -26.60 13.34 14.21
N ALA A 314 -25.70 13.74 13.29
CA ALA A 314 -24.41 13.07 13.09
C ALA A 314 -23.57 13.02 14.39
N LEU A 315 -23.46 14.14 15.09
CA LEU A 315 -22.72 14.21 16.35
C LEU A 315 -23.37 13.38 17.48
N LYS A 316 -24.71 13.31 17.53
CA LYS A 316 -25.40 12.43 18.48
C LYS A 316 -25.20 10.95 18.16
N LEU A 317 -25.30 10.59 16.88
CA LEU A 317 -25.05 9.22 16.40
C LEU A 317 -23.64 8.76 16.75
N GLY A 318 -22.64 9.58 16.46
CA GLY A 318 -21.27 9.21 16.74
C GLY A 318 -21.00 9.02 18.22
N LYS A 319 -21.55 9.88 19.10
CA LYS A 319 -21.46 9.70 20.56
C LYS A 319 -22.10 8.39 21.03
N LEU A 320 -23.20 7.96 20.42
CA LEU A 320 -23.84 6.68 20.74
C LEU A 320 -22.94 5.50 20.32
N ILE A 321 -22.34 5.58 19.14
CA ILE A 321 -21.41 4.54 18.66
C ILE A 321 -20.17 4.48 19.55
N GLU A 322 -19.50 5.60 19.79
CA GLU A 322 -18.29 5.68 20.63
C GLU A 322 -18.52 5.16 22.05
N LYS A 323 -19.71 5.44 22.62
CA LYS A 323 -20.08 4.96 23.96
C LYS A 323 -20.41 3.47 24.01
N SER A 324 -21.08 2.95 22.98
CA SER A 324 -21.73 1.62 23.05
C SER A 324 -21.00 0.54 22.25
N LEU A 325 -20.13 0.93 21.35
CA LEU A 325 -19.31 0.05 20.51
C LEU A 325 -17.83 0.50 20.60
N PRO A 326 -17.14 0.21 21.72
CA PRO A 326 -15.79 0.74 21.97
C PRO A 326 -14.72 0.21 21.00
N ASP A 327 -15.04 -0.82 20.25
CA ASP A 327 -14.21 -1.40 19.20
C ASP A 327 -14.48 -0.77 17.81
N VAL A 328 -15.32 0.26 17.73
CA VAL A 328 -15.66 0.98 16.50
C VAL A 328 -15.16 2.41 16.57
N GLN A 329 -14.24 2.76 15.69
CA GLN A 329 -13.82 4.14 15.46
C GLN A 329 -14.89 4.90 14.69
N VAL A 330 -15.21 6.13 15.13
CA VAL A 330 -16.10 7.04 14.40
C VAL A 330 -15.28 8.09 13.67
N VAL A 331 -15.49 8.19 12.37
CA VAL A 331 -14.93 9.22 11.51
C VAL A 331 -16.07 10.12 11.02
N TYR A 332 -15.86 11.41 11.04
CA TYR A 332 -16.84 12.37 10.54
C TYR A 332 -16.28 13.10 9.33
N THR A 333 -17.10 13.35 8.33
CA THR A 333 -16.70 14.22 7.21
C THR A 333 -16.58 15.68 7.68
N ARG A 334 -17.43 16.09 8.62
CA ARG A 334 -17.33 17.36 9.34
C ARG A 334 -17.87 17.27 10.77
N LYS A 335 -17.29 18.04 11.68
CA LYS A 335 -17.73 18.16 13.08
C LYS A 335 -18.21 19.58 13.43
N THR A 336 -18.09 20.50 12.50
CA THR A 336 -18.46 21.92 12.64
C THR A 336 -19.22 22.38 11.39
N ASP A 337 -19.68 23.64 11.38
CA ASP A 337 -20.36 24.23 10.22
C ASP A 337 -19.33 24.68 9.18
N ASN A 338 -18.72 23.73 8.48
CA ASN A 338 -17.83 23.94 7.35
C ASN A 338 -18.34 23.21 6.10
N PHE A 339 -18.05 23.75 4.94
CA PHE A 339 -18.31 23.11 3.65
C PHE A 339 -17.29 21.99 3.40
N VAL A 340 -17.77 20.86 2.92
CA VAL A 340 -16.93 19.73 2.44
C VAL A 340 -17.50 19.29 1.10
N GLU A 341 -16.67 19.29 0.09
CA GLU A 341 -17.03 18.91 -1.28
C GLU A 341 -17.51 17.44 -1.33
N LEU A 342 -18.45 17.13 -2.21
CA LEU A 342 -19.07 15.78 -2.26
C LEU A 342 -18.03 14.67 -2.51
N TYR A 343 -17.13 14.88 -3.49
CA TYR A 343 -16.07 13.91 -3.77
C TYR A 343 -15.12 13.71 -2.58
N ARG A 344 -14.90 14.77 -1.78
CA ARG A 344 -14.00 14.75 -0.63
C ARG A 344 -14.56 13.89 0.50
N ARG A 345 -15.89 13.83 0.67
CA ARG A 345 -16.55 13.00 1.69
C ARG A 345 -16.22 11.51 1.52
N GLY A 346 -16.34 11.00 0.28
CA GLY A 346 -15.91 9.64 -0.05
C GLY A 346 -14.41 9.40 0.12
N GLN A 347 -13.57 10.40 -0.24
CA GLN A 347 -12.11 10.30 -0.01
C GLN A 347 -11.77 10.22 1.48
N ILE A 348 -12.41 11.02 2.34
CA ILE A 348 -12.23 10.95 3.80
C ILE A 348 -12.55 9.53 4.28
N ALA A 349 -13.66 8.96 3.82
CA ALA A 349 -14.04 7.61 4.18
C ALA A 349 -12.99 6.57 3.77
N ASN A 350 -12.47 6.65 2.55
CA ASN A 350 -11.45 5.73 2.05
C ASN A 350 -10.11 5.91 2.77
N GLN A 351 -9.68 7.14 3.05
CA GLN A 351 -8.42 7.43 3.75
C GLN A 351 -8.39 6.88 5.18
N HIS A 352 -9.55 6.76 5.82
CA HIS A 352 -9.66 6.19 7.16
C HIS A 352 -10.07 4.70 7.15
N GLU A 353 -9.97 4.04 5.99
CA GLU A 353 -10.32 2.63 5.83
C GLU A 353 -11.75 2.29 6.30
N GLY A 354 -12.69 3.21 6.05
CA GLY A 354 -14.09 3.07 6.46
C GLY A 354 -14.70 1.73 6.07
N LYS A 355 -15.49 1.16 6.96
CA LYS A 355 -16.19 -0.11 6.75
C LYS A 355 -17.69 0.08 6.54
N LEU A 356 -18.19 1.24 6.87
CA LEU A 356 -19.58 1.65 6.64
C LEU A 356 -19.62 3.17 6.50
N PHE A 357 -20.29 3.68 5.47
CA PHE A 357 -20.49 5.11 5.24
C PHE A 357 -21.98 5.45 5.32
N ILE A 358 -22.33 6.43 6.17
CA ILE A 358 -23.71 6.86 6.40
C ILE A 358 -23.78 8.36 6.16
N SER A 359 -24.42 8.78 5.08
CA SER A 359 -24.71 10.18 4.80
C SER A 359 -26.09 10.56 5.35
N ILE A 360 -26.15 11.61 6.15
CA ILE A 360 -27.35 12.06 6.86
C ILE A 360 -27.86 13.34 6.22
N HIS A 361 -29.11 13.32 5.76
CA HIS A 361 -29.82 14.39 5.08
C HIS A 361 -31.22 14.59 5.65
N CYS A 362 -31.89 15.66 5.21
CA CYS A 362 -33.30 15.93 5.51
C CYS A 362 -34.01 16.31 4.22
N ASN A 363 -34.92 15.48 3.80
CA ASN A 363 -35.67 15.65 2.56
C ASN A 363 -36.47 16.97 2.50
N SER A 364 -36.76 17.43 1.31
CA SER A 364 -37.62 18.58 1.09
C SER A 364 -38.27 18.53 -0.28
N MET A 365 -39.55 18.82 -0.36
CA MET A 365 -40.26 18.98 -1.62
C MET A 365 -40.13 20.46 -2.10
N PRO A 366 -40.17 20.70 -3.42
CA PRO A 366 -40.11 22.07 -3.96
C PRO A 366 -41.23 22.99 -3.41
N ARG A 367 -42.39 22.39 -3.17
CA ARG A 367 -43.54 23.12 -2.58
C ARG A 367 -43.41 23.09 -1.05
N LYS A 368 -43.19 24.28 -0.45
CA LYS A 368 -43.24 24.46 1.01
C LYS A 368 -44.63 24.14 1.56
N LYS A 369 -44.70 23.59 2.76
CA LYS A 369 -45.90 23.03 3.41
C LYS A 369 -46.45 21.80 2.65
N SER A 370 -45.54 20.93 2.21
CA SER A 370 -45.90 19.66 1.61
C SER A 370 -46.62 18.73 2.62
N ALA A 371 -47.47 17.85 2.10
CA ALA A 371 -48.08 16.74 2.86
C ALA A 371 -47.11 15.57 3.01
N GLU A 372 -46.04 15.51 2.20
CA GLU A 372 -45.04 14.45 2.25
C GLU A 372 -44.32 14.45 3.61
N THR A 373 -44.21 13.29 4.21
CA THR A 373 -43.70 13.07 5.57
C THR A 373 -43.00 11.72 5.66
N GLY A 374 -42.12 11.54 6.63
CA GLY A 374 -41.47 10.26 6.90
C GLY A 374 -39.99 10.23 6.52
N PHE A 375 -39.37 9.09 6.70
CA PHE A 375 -37.97 8.88 6.36
C PHE A 375 -37.81 7.97 5.13
N GLU A 376 -36.67 8.14 4.45
CA GLU A 376 -36.27 7.35 3.27
C GLU A 376 -34.81 6.96 3.38
N ILE A 377 -34.45 5.80 2.82
CA ILE A 377 -33.06 5.34 2.75
C ILE A 377 -32.70 5.13 1.30
N TYR A 378 -31.57 5.67 0.88
CA TYR A 378 -31.15 5.61 -0.51
C TYR A 378 -29.88 4.81 -0.70
N LEU A 379 -29.90 3.99 -1.76
CA LEU A 379 -28.76 3.26 -2.28
C LEU A 379 -28.26 3.93 -3.57
N LEU A 380 -26.97 3.85 -3.82
CA LEU A 380 -26.36 4.34 -5.05
C LEU A 380 -26.68 3.39 -6.21
N ARG A 381 -27.65 3.77 -7.01
CA ARG A 381 -28.03 3.13 -8.26
C ARG A 381 -28.78 4.14 -9.15
N PRO A 382 -28.97 3.86 -10.45
CA PRO A 382 -29.86 4.66 -11.28
C PRO A 382 -31.23 4.78 -10.63
N GLY A 383 -31.77 5.99 -10.57
CA GLY A 383 -33.06 6.28 -9.96
C GLY A 383 -34.20 5.56 -10.72
N LYS A 384 -35.12 4.94 -9.99
CA LYS A 384 -36.29 4.23 -10.56
C LYS A 384 -37.55 5.05 -10.60
N THR A 385 -37.61 6.12 -9.83
CA THR A 385 -38.79 7.01 -9.74
C THR A 385 -38.39 8.45 -9.99
N GLU A 386 -39.27 9.22 -10.61
CA GLU A 386 -39.07 10.65 -10.89
C GLU A 386 -38.73 11.43 -9.62
N ASN A 387 -39.44 11.18 -8.52
CA ASN A 387 -39.15 11.83 -7.23
C ASN A 387 -37.73 11.51 -6.71
N ALA A 388 -37.25 10.26 -6.83
CA ALA A 388 -35.92 9.90 -6.38
C ALA A 388 -34.83 10.57 -7.23
N VAL A 389 -35.08 10.71 -8.54
CA VAL A 389 -34.18 11.44 -9.46
C VAL A 389 -34.11 12.91 -9.07
N HIS A 390 -35.24 13.56 -8.86
CA HIS A 390 -35.30 14.99 -8.46
C HIS A 390 -34.63 15.26 -7.11
N ILE A 391 -34.76 14.35 -6.14
CA ILE A 391 -34.09 14.49 -4.85
C ILE A 391 -32.58 14.42 -5.06
N ALA A 392 -32.09 13.42 -5.81
CA ALA A 392 -30.66 13.29 -6.08
C ALA A 392 -30.10 14.48 -6.88
N GLU A 393 -30.83 14.98 -7.88
CA GLU A 393 -30.46 16.17 -8.65
C GLU A 393 -30.27 17.38 -7.74
N ARG A 394 -31.20 17.61 -6.81
CA ARG A 394 -31.12 18.71 -5.85
C ARG A 394 -29.89 18.58 -4.93
N GLU A 395 -29.64 17.40 -4.38
CA GLU A 395 -28.48 17.16 -3.53
C GLU A 395 -27.17 17.25 -4.32
N ASN A 396 -27.19 16.86 -5.59
CA ASN A 396 -26.02 16.98 -6.45
C ASN A 396 -25.76 18.42 -6.94
N GLU A 397 -26.75 19.33 -6.90
CA GLU A 397 -26.56 20.73 -7.33
C GLU A 397 -25.47 21.47 -6.54
N VAL A 398 -25.14 21.00 -5.33
CA VAL A 398 -24.09 21.58 -4.47
C VAL A 398 -22.70 21.54 -5.12
N VAL A 399 -22.47 20.65 -6.11
CA VAL A 399 -21.21 20.62 -6.88
C VAL A 399 -20.90 21.97 -7.53
N LYS A 400 -21.91 22.79 -7.81
CA LYS A 400 -21.72 24.13 -8.38
C LYS A 400 -21.02 25.10 -7.44
N LEU A 401 -20.98 24.81 -6.13
CA LEU A 401 -20.25 25.58 -5.11
C LEU A 401 -18.80 25.10 -4.97
N GLU A 402 -18.44 23.97 -5.56
CA GLU A 402 -17.10 23.40 -5.48
C GLU A 402 -16.14 24.07 -6.47
N GLN A 403 -14.93 24.39 -6.01
CA GLN A 403 -13.91 24.96 -6.90
C GLN A 403 -13.40 23.93 -7.90
N GLY A 404 -13.55 24.22 -9.20
CA GLY A 404 -13.11 23.32 -10.27
C GLY A 404 -13.97 22.07 -10.42
N TYR A 405 -15.25 22.14 -10.03
CA TYR A 405 -16.21 21.03 -10.12
C TYR A 405 -16.24 20.37 -11.50
N GLU A 406 -16.06 21.13 -12.57
CA GLU A 406 -16.02 20.64 -13.94
C GLU A 406 -14.98 19.51 -14.13
N LYS A 407 -13.83 19.59 -13.46
CA LYS A 407 -12.76 18.58 -13.55
C LYS A 407 -13.12 17.28 -12.82
N HIS A 408 -13.93 17.36 -11.77
CA HIS A 408 -14.28 16.21 -10.94
C HIS A 408 -15.54 15.49 -11.43
N TYR A 409 -16.46 16.23 -12.10
CA TYR A 409 -17.78 15.70 -12.49
C TYR A 409 -18.05 15.76 -13.99
N GLN A 410 -17.07 16.15 -14.81
CA GLN A 410 -17.18 16.39 -16.26
C GLN A 410 -17.69 15.19 -17.09
N GLN A 411 -17.85 14.02 -16.49
CA GLN A 411 -18.17 12.80 -17.23
C GLN A 411 -19.17 11.88 -16.50
N LEU A 412 -20.02 12.41 -15.67
CA LEU A 412 -21.13 11.63 -15.12
C LEU A 412 -22.31 11.60 -16.12
N THR A 413 -22.04 11.16 -17.35
CA THR A 413 -23.09 10.68 -18.25
C THR A 413 -23.75 9.44 -17.63
N GLU A 414 -24.97 9.10 -18.04
CA GLU A 414 -25.64 7.87 -17.56
C GLU A 414 -24.74 6.63 -17.74
N GLU A 415 -23.98 6.54 -18.82
CA GLU A 415 -23.06 5.43 -19.12
C GLU A 415 -21.89 5.40 -18.12
N ASN A 416 -21.27 6.53 -17.82
CA ASN A 416 -20.17 6.61 -16.85
C ASN A 416 -20.66 6.39 -15.42
N PHE A 417 -21.88 6.82 -15.10
CA PHE A 417 -22.51 6.53 -13.81
C PHE A 417 -22.75 5.02 -13.63
N ILE A 418 -23.18 4.32 -14.68
CA ILE A 418 -23.31 2.85 -14.68
C ILE A 418 -21.95 2.20 -14.44
N LEU A 419 -20.86 2.65 -15.11
CA LEU A 419 -19.51 2.13 -14.90
C LEU A 419 -19.02 2.34 -13.46
N LEU A 420 -19.28 3.51 -12.87
CA LEU A 420 -18.92 3.81 -11.48
C LEU A 420 -19.72 2.94 -10.50
N THR A 421 -21.00 2.72 -10.74
CA THR A 421 -21.81 1.82 -9.91
C THR A 421 -21.40 0.36 -10.06
N MET A 422 -20.93 -0.05 -11.24
CA MET A 422 -20.33 -1.38 -11.44
C MET A 422 -19.03 -1.57 -10.67
N ALA A 423 -18.17 -0.55 -10.61
CA ALA A 423 -16.95 -0.58 -9.80
C ALA A 423 -17.25 -0.75 -8.29
N GLN A 424 -18.42 -0.29 -7.84
CA GLN A 424 -18.88 -0.46 -6.46
C GLN A 424 -19.72 -1.72 -6.23
N SER A 425 -19.91 -2.56 -7.25
CA SER A 425 -20.77 -3.76 -7.19
C SER A 425 -20.41 -4.71 -6.03
N ALA A 426 -19.15 -4.77 -5.63
CA ALA A 426 -18.70 -5.56 -4.49
C ALA A 426 -19.37 -5.16 -3.16
N TYR A 427 -19.76 -3.89 -3.01
CA TYR A 427 -20.37 -3.37 -1.77
C TYR A 427 -21.90 -3.26 -1.83
N VAL A 428 -22.50 -3.39 -3.01
CA VAL A 428 -23.94 -3.20 -3.22
C VAL A 428 -24.76 -4.13 -2.33
N LYS A 429 -24.42 -5.41 -2.30
CA LYS A 429 -25.11 -6.42 -1.46
C LYS A 429 -25.10 -6.03 0.02
N TYR A 430 -23.96 -5.57 0.51
CA TYR A 430 -23.81 -5.16 1.92
C TYR A 430 -24.50 -3.83 2.21
N SER A 431 -24.54 -2.91 1.24
CA SER A 431 -25.34 -1.68 1.33
C SER A 431 -26.83 -1.97 1.39
N GLU A 432 -27.33 -2.90 0.57
CA GLU A 432 -28.74 -3.37 0.61
C GLU A 432 -29.07 -3.98 1.95
N GLN A 433 -28.25 -4.89 2.46
CA GLN A 433 -28.44 -5.52 3.76
C GLN A 433 -28.47 -4.47 4.89
N PHE A 434 -27.57 -3.51 4.86
CA PHE A 434 -27.57 -2.43 5.85
C PHE A 434 -28.81 -1.56 5.73
N ALA A 435 -29.21 -1.17 4.52
CA ALA A 435 -30.40 -0.36 4.28
C ALA A 435 -31.68 -1.03 4.79
N GLU A 436 -31.84 -2.33 4.56
CA GLU A 436 -32.99 -3.11 5.05
C GLU A 436 -33.03 -3.16 6.60
N ILE A 437 -31.88 -3.42 7.23
CA ILE A 437 -31.76 -3.43 8.68
C ILE A 437 -32.06 -2.04 9.25
N LEU A 438 -31.49 -1.01 8.66
CA LEU A 438 -31.67 0.39 9.06
C LEU A 438 -33.12 0.81 8.93
N GLN A 439 -33.77 0.50 7.79
CA GLN A 439 -35.20 0.74 7.57
C GLN A 439 -36.06 0.08 8.66
N SER A 440 -35.77 -1.17 8.97
CA SER A 440 -36.49 -1.92 10.02
C SER A 440 -36.36 -1.26 11.40
N GLU A 441 -35.11 -0.88 11.78
CA GLU A 441 -34.88 -0.27 13.09
C GLU A 441 -35.44 1.15 13.17
N MET A 442 -35.31 1.96 12.12
CA MET A 442 -35.92 3.29 12.08
C MET A 442 -37.46 3.21 12.15
N GLY A 443 -38.06 2.27 11.43
CA GLY A 443 -39.52 2.06 11.45
C GLY A 443 -40.08 1.62 12.82
N LYS A 444 -39.27 0.94 13.65
CA LYS A 444 -39.66 0.56 15.01
C LYS A 444 -39.58 1.70 16.03
N HIS A 445 -38.66 2.64 15.81
CA HIS A 445 -38.28 3.64 16.82
C HIS A 445 -38.78 5.05 16.51
N LEU A 446 -39.17 5.32 15.26
CA LEU A 446 -39.65 6.63 14.80
C LEU A 446 -41.17 6.61 14.61
N GLU A 447 -41.84 7.67 15.08
CA GLU A 447 -43.28 7.87 14.95
C GLU A 447 -43.65 8.63 13.64
N ILE A 448 -42.84 8.45 12.59
CA ILE A 448 -43.07 9.03 11.26
C ILE A 448 -43.13 7.91 10.21
N PRO A 449 -43.79 8.12 9.07
CA PRO A 449 -43.91 7.11 8.03
C PRO A 449 -42.56 6.56 7.56
N ASN A 450 -42.52 5.28 7.29
CA ASN A 450 -41.41 4.60 6.65
C ASN A 450 -41.70 4.52 5.14
N ASN A 451 -40.99 5.33 4.36
CA ASN A 451 -41.17 5.39 2.91
C ASN A 451 -40.25 4.43 2.12
N GLY A 452 -39.54 3.57 2.85
CA GLY A 452 -38.80 2.45 2.28
C GLY A 452 -37.38 2.74 1.85
N VAL A 453 -36.74 1.71 1.27
CA VAL A 453 -35.43 1.80 0.63
C VAL A 453 -35.64 2.15 -0.84
N LYS A 454 -34.96 3.15 -1.30
CA LYS A 454 -35.01 3.71 -2.67
C LYS A 454 -33.64 3.70 -3.33
N GLN A 455 -33.58 4.11 -4.58
CA GLN A 455 -32.35 4.15 -5.39
C GLN A 455 -32.29 5.49 -6.12
N ALA A 456 -31.12 6.13 -6.06
CA ALA A 456 -30.85 7.34 -6.84
C ALA A 456 -29.35 7.59 -6.99
N GLY A 457 -28.99 8.48 -7.92
CA GLY A 457 -27.61 8.81 -8.28
C GLY A 457 -26.98 9.89 -7.40
N PHE A 458 -26.86 9.65 -6.13
CA PHE A 458 -26.24 10.60 -5.19
C PHE A 458 -24.72 10.62 -5.35
N TYR A 459 -24.13 11.76 -5.71
CA TYR A 459 -22.69 11.91 -5.91
C TYR A 459 -21.89 11.71 -4.64
N VAL A 460 -22.44 12.03 -3.48
CA VAL A 460 -21.79 11.81 -2.17
C VAL A 460 -21.49 10.34 -1.89
N LEU A 461 -22.28 9.42 -2.48
CA LEU A 461 -22.05 7.98 -2.36
C LEU A 461 -21.07 7.43 -3.41
N VAL A 462 -20.79 8.21 -4.47
CA VAL A 462 -19.83 7.83 -5.50
C VAL A 462 -18.41 7.87 -4.94
N GLY A 463 -17.64 6.82 -5.19
CA GLY A 463 -16.23 6.76 -4.77
C GLY A 463 -15.99 6.28 -3.34
N ALA A 464 -17.03 6.05 -2.53
CA ALA A 464 -16.91 5.39 -1.24
C ALA A 464 -16.67 3.88 -1.44
N SER A 465 -15.49 3.38 -1.08
CA SER A 465 -15.05 1.98 -1.28
C SER A 465 -15.47 1.08 -0.12
N MET A 466 -16.70 1.24 0.38
CA MET A 466 -17.32 0.45 1.44
C MET A 466 -18.85 0.45 1.28
N PRO A 467 -19.59 -0.39 2.00
CA PRO A 467 -21.05 -0.29 2.11
C PRO A 467 -21.48 1.12 2.50
N ASN A 468 -22.44 1.69 1.76
CA ASN A 468 -22.84 3.08 1.94
C ASN A 468 -24.35 3.28 1.72
N VAL A 469 -24.92 4.22 2.46
CA VAL A 469 -26.30 4.65 2.31
C VAL A 469 -26.41 6.16 2.54
N LEU A 470 -27.46 6.78 1.96
CA LEU A 470 -27.91 8.10 2.33
C LEU A 470 -29.27 7.98 3.03
N VAL A 471 -29.40 8.67 4.15
CA VAL A 471 -30.60 8.63 5.01
C VAL A 471 -31.25 10.00 4.99
N GLU A 472 -32.42 10.09 4.37
CA GLU A 472 -33.33 11.21 4.46
C GLU A 472 -34.19 11.04 5.73
N THR A 473 -33.84 11.78 6.76
CA THR A 473 -34.33 11.52 8.12
C THR A 473 -35.79 11.95 8.35
N ALA A 474 -36.27 12.94 7.63
CA ALA A 474 -37.65 13.43 7.56
C ALA A 474 -37.74 14.61 6.59
N PHE A 475 -38.94 15.15 6.35
CA PHE A 475 -39.16 16.25 5.38
C PHE A 475 -39.15 17.63 6.05
N LEU A 476 -38.17 18.47 5.75
CA LEU A 476 -38.14 19.89 6.18
C LEU A 476 -39.25 20.72 5.55
N SER A 477 -39.81 20.29 4.43
CA SER A 477 -40.98 20.90 3.78
C SER A 477 -42.30 20.59 4.49
N ASN A 478 -42.32 19.64 5.44
CA ASN A 478 -43.48 19.28 6.25
C ASN A 478 -43.37 19.91 7.64
N LYS A 479 -44.41 20.62 8.08
CA LYS A 479 -44.39 21.34 9.37
C LYS A 479 -44.28 20.40 10.59
N HIS A 480 -44.83 19.21 10.52
CA HIS A 480 -44.78 18.24 11.59
C HIS A 480 -43.36 17.63 11.68
N ASP A 481 -42.80 17.22 10.57
CA ASP A 481 -41.45 16.65 10.49
C ASP A 481 -40.40 17.68 10.87
N GLU A 482 -40.52 18.92 10.38
CA GLU A 482 -39.63 20.02 10.77
C GLU A 482 -39.61 20.25 12.29
N LYS A 483 -40.78 20.15 12.96
CA LYS A 483 -40.84 20.26 14.42
C LYS A 483 -40.06 19.14 15.12
N ILE A 484 -40.10 17.91 14.60
CA ILE A 484 -39.31 16.79 15.10
C ILE A 484 -37.83 17.06 14.87
N LEU A 485 -37.44 17.39 13.65
CA LEU A 485 -36.05 17.64 13.24
C LEU A 485 -35.38 18.77 14.05
N LYS A 486 -36.12 19.84 14.40
CA LYS A 486 -35.62 20.94 15.22
C LYS A 486 -35.45 20.60 16.69
N SER A 487 -36.19 19.62 17.20
CA SER A 487 -36.17 19.30 18.62
C SER A 487 -34.96 18.44 18.98
N ALA A 488 -34.29 18.78 20.09
CA ALA A 488 -33.20 17.95 20.60
C ALA A 488 -33.62 16.50 20.85
N LYS A 489 -34.88 16.29 21.28
CA LYS A 489 -35.47 14.96 21.50
C LYS A 489 -35.69 14.21 20.20
N GLY A 490 -36.18 14.87 19.15
CA GLY A 490 -36.39 14.27 17.84
C GLY A 490 -35.05 13.86 17.20
N GLN A 491 -34.06 14.76 17.22
CA GLN A 491 -32.71 14.45 16.74
C GLN A 491 -32.06 13.28 17.49
N GLN A 492 -32.28 13.22 18.81
CA GLN A 492 -31.77 12.12 19.63
C GLN A 492 -32.44 10.78 19.25
N ARG A 493 -33.77 10.76 19.08
CA ARG A 493 -34.51 9.57 18.65
C ARG A 493 -34.06 9.08 17.26
N ILE A 494 -33.85 10.01 16.31
CA ILE A 494 -33.33 9.67 14.97
C ILE A 494 -31.94 9.05 15.09
N ALA A 495 -31.04 9.68 15.85
CA ALA A 495 -29.71 9.15 16.07
C ALA A 495 -29.72 7.76 16.75
N GLU A 496 -30.59 7.54 17.70
CA GLU A 496 -30.78 6.23 18.36
C GLU A 496 -31.30 5.17 17.40
N ALA A 497 -32.24 5.53 16.54
CA ALA A 497 -32.78 4.61 15.52
C ALA A 497 -31.70 4.20 14.53
N ILE A 498 -30.89 5.14 14.04
CA ILE A 498 -29.75 4.86 13.15
C ILE A 498 -28.70 4.00 13.90
N PHE A 499 -28.39 4.34 15.14
CA PHE A 499 -27.46 3.57 15.98
C PHE A 499 -27.88 2.12 16.15
N ASN A 500 -29.18 1.86 16.39
CA ASN A 500 -29.69 0.50 16.50
C ASN A 500 -29.52 -0.27 15.17
N GLY A 501 -29.70 0.40 14.03
CA GLY A 501 -29.40 -0.14 12.72
C GLY A 501 -27.93 -0.52 12.57
N VAL A 502 -27.02 0.37 12.93
CA VAL A 502 -25.56 0.11 12.90
C VAL A 502 -25.18 -1.06 13.80
N LYS A 503 -25.68 -1.06 15.04
CA LYS A 503 -25.40 -2.13 16.01
C LYS A 503 -25.87 -3.49 15.52
N ARG A 504 -27.09 -3.57 15.00
CA ARG A 504 -27.65 -4.81 14.47
C ARG A 504 -26.92 -5.27 13.23
N TYR A 505 -26.64 -4.36 12.30
CA TYR A 505 -25.84 -4.68 11.10
C TYR A 505 -24.47 -5.22 11.46
N LYS A 506 -23.74 -4.58 12.39
CA LYS A 506 -22.45 -5.08 12.86
C LYS A 506 -22.55 -6.52 13.36
N GLN A 507 -23.56 -6.81 14.17
CA GLN A 507 -23.77 -8.16 14.73
C GLN A 507 -24.05 -9.20 13.63
N GLU A 508 -24.95 -8.90 12.70
CA GLU A 508 -25.33 -9.82 11.61
C GLU A 508 -24.18 -9.99 10.60
N TYR A 509 -23.51 -8.90 10.25
CA TYR A 509 -22.38 -8.89 9.35
C TYR A 509 -21.20 -9.71 9.89
N GLU A 510 -20.79 -9.46 11.13
CA GLU A 510 -19.69 -10.19 11.76
C GLU A 510 -20.05 -11.67 12.04
N LYS A 511 -21.32 -11.97 12.26
CA LYS A 511 -21.81 -13.35 12.34
C LYS A 511 -21.70 -14.06 11.00
N SER A 512 -22.12 -13.42 9.92
CA SER A 512 -22.03 -13.99 8.56
C SER A 512 -20.59 -14.25 8.13
N LEU A 513 -19.64 -13.41 8.53
CA LEU A 513 -18.20 -13.63 8.32
C LEU A 513 -17.68 -14.88 9.04
N LYS A 514 -18.25 -15.22 10.20
CA LYS A 514 -17.89 -16.44 10.94
C LYS A 514 -18.53 -17.69 10.33
N GLU A 515 -19.77 -17.62 9.88
CA GLU A 515 -20.54 -18.75 9.34
C GLU A 515 -20.16 -19.12 7.90
N GLY A 516 -19.88 -18.14 7.04
CA GLY A 516 -19.43 -18.38 5.65
C GLY A 516 -18.11 -19.14 5.54
N GLN A 517 -17.38 -19.27 6.63
CA GLN A 517 -16.13 -20.01 6.73
C GLN A 517 -16.31 -21.43 7.28
N ALA A 518 -17.37 -21.70 8.02
CA ALA A 518 -17.69 -23.06 8.48
C ALA A 518 -18.17 -23.96 7.32
N SER A 519 -18.72 -23.35 6.26
CA SER A 519 -19.22 -24.07 5.07
C SER A 519 -18.18 -24.25 3.95
N GLY A 520 -16.98 -23.67 4.07
CA GLY A 520 -15.88 -23.82 3.11
C GLY A 520 -14.83 -24.87 3.48
N THR A 521 -15.08 -25.68 4.50
CA THR A 521 -14.19 -26.73 5.00
C THR A 521 -14.73 -28.15 4.77
N GLU A 522 -15.68 -28.34 3.84
CA GLU A 522 -16.06 -29.67 3.35
C GLU A 522 -15.42 -29.98 1.98
#